data_08e2834c8ea002266e401ef2acb1af77
#
_entry.id   08e2834c8ea002266e401ef2acb1af77
#
_cell.length_a   1.000
_cell.length_b   1.000
_cell.length_c   1.000
_cell.angle_alpha   90.00
_cell.angle_beta   90.00
_cell.angle_gamma   90.00
#
_symmetry.space_group_name_H-M   'P 1'
#
loop_
_entity.id
_entity.type
_entity.pdbx_description
1 polymer ?
#
loop_
_entity_poly.entity_id
_entity_poly.type
_entity_poly.pdbx_seq_one_letter_code
_entity_poly.pdbx_strand_id
1 'polypeptide(L)'
;MPRYACVCSYDGYDYMGFQIQKGLPTIELEIENAFLKLLGDKVKIYPSGRTDKEVHAVGQVFHFDLKKEIPPLGILKGLNAYLPQAIAVLDCKRVADDFHARFWAVRKEYRYSINTKERNPLTARYSPYRYGLDPILMKEALTLLVGCHDFKGFASASIDPRKSTIKTIECAELLEEEGKLVFRFIGNGFLKYQIRRMVGLLIEIGLQREKKELITEIEEKKDPKLSRYVAPGCGLCLYRVDYKED
;
A
#
# COMPACT_ATOMS: atom_id res chain seq x y z
N MET A 1 17.45 -8.17 22.21
CA MET A 1 16.23 -7.49 22.67
C MET A 1 15.04 -8.23 22.07
N PRO A 2 13.97 -8.50 22.84
CA PRO A 2 12.82 -9.21 22.29
C PRO A 2 12.21 -8.43 21.13
N ARG A 3 12.10 -9.09 19.95
CA ARG A 3 11.51 -8.53 18.73
C ARG A 3 10.07 -8.99 18.55
N TYR A 4 9.23 -8.06 18.17
CA TYR A 4 7.81 -8.29 17.92
C TYR A 4 7.44 -7.82 16.51
N ALA A 5 6.43 -8.47 15.94
CA ALA A 5 5.76 -8.01 14.73
C ALA A 5 4.27 -7.80 15.03
N CYS A 6 3.73 -6.71 14.56
CA CYS A 6 2.32 -6.40 14.63
C CYS A 6 1.73 -6.25 13.23
N VAL A 7 0.48 -6.69 13.09
CA VAL A 7 -0.37 -6.36 11.96
C VAL A 7 -1.23 -5.18 12.35
N CYS A 8 -1.30 -4.16 11.51
CA CYS A 8 -2.17 -3.00 11.76
C CYS A 8 -3.02 -2.65 10.54
N SER A 9 -4.19 -2.08 10.83
CA SER A 9 -5.11 -1.48 9.87
C SER A 9 -5.20 0.02 10.11
N TYR A 10 -5.37 0.80 9.05
CA TYR A 10 -5.58 2.23 9.16
C TYR A 10 -6.37 2.82 8.00
N ASP A 11 -7.19 3.80 8.32
CA ASP A 11 -7.74 4.78 7.39
C ASP A 11 -6.69 5.87 7.17
N GLY A 12 -6.05 5.86 6.00
CA GLY A 12 -4.96 6.79 5.66
C GLY A 12 -5.42 8.15 5.14
N TYR A 13 -6.72 8.39 5.00
CA TYR A 13 -7.27 9.54 4.28
C TYR A 13 -6.79 10.89 4.86
N ASP A 14 -6.77 11.02 6.18
CA ASP A 14 -6.36 12.25 6.88
C ASP A 14 -4.85 12.30 7.17
N TYR A 15 -4.07 11.32 6.67
CA TYR A 15 -2.63 11.20 6.92
C TYR A 15 -1.80 11.48 5.68
N MET A 16 -0.63 12.07 5.91
CA MET A 16 0.36 12.38 4.87
C MET A 16 1.23 11.17 4.49
N GLY A 17 0.67 9.96 4.67
CA GLY A 17 1.28 8.67 4.41
C GLY A 17 1.81 8.00 5.69
N PHE A 18 2.54 6.89 5.50
CA PHE A 18 3.02 6.10 6.62
C PHE A 18 4.20 6.77 7.34
N GLN A 19 5.24 7.15 6.60
CA GLN A 19 6.52 7.60 7.14
C GLN A 19 6.43 8.96 7.83
N ILE A 20 7.08 9.11 8.99
CA ILE A 20 7.22 10.38 9.72
C ILE A 20 7.73 11.49 8.81
N GLN A 21 7.05 12.61 8.82
CA GLN A 21 7.39 13.87 8.17
C GLN A 21 7.23 15.01 9.19
N LYS A 22 8.17 15.95 9.17
CA LYS A 22 8.21 17.04 10.17
C LYS A 22 6.92 17.87 10.12
N GLY A 23 6.21 17.92 11.25
CA GLY A 23 5.01 18.75 11.42
C GLY A 23 3.76 18.24 10.71
N LEU A 24 3.77 17.00 10.20
CA LEU A 24 2.63 16.42 9.48
C LEU A 24 2.09 15.17 10.19
N PRO A 25 0.77 14.91 10.17
CA PRO A 25 0.20 13.68 10.71
C PRO A 25 0.59 12.49 9.83
N THR A 26 1.15 11.45 10.43
CA THR A 26 1.57 10.23 9.74
C THR A 26 1.29 9.00 10.60
N ILE A 27 1.07 7.85 9.96
CA ILE A 27 0.74 6.60 10.67
C ILE A 27 1.87 6.16 11.62
N GLU A 28 3.12 6.25 11.17
CA GLU A 28 4.31 5.90 11.98
C GLU A 28 4.40 6.76 13.23
N LEU A 29 4.14 8.07 13.12
CA LEU A 29 4.17 9.00 14.26
C LEU A 29 3.12 8.64 15.32
N GLU A 30 1.89 8.32 14.89
CA GLU A 30 0.82 7.94 15.82
C GLU A 30 1.14 6.64 16.57
N ILE A 31 1.69 5.64 15.87
CA ILE A 31 2.09 4.37 16.50
C ILE A 31 3.25 4.59 17.48
N GLU A 32 4.28 5.36 17.11
CA GLU A 32 5.40 5.66 18.01
C GLU A 32 4.96 6.50 19.21
N ASN A 33 4.02 7.43 19.06
CA ASN A 33 3.40 8.18 20.15
C ASN A 33 2.59 7.27 21.08
N ALA A 34 1.87 6.29 20.53
CA ALA A 34 1.14 5.30 21.36
C ALA A 34 2.11 4.47 22.20
N PHE A 35 3.25 4.05 21.65
CA PHE A 35 4.31 3.39 22.43
C PHE A 35 4.87 4.28 23.53
N LEU A 36 5.13 5.55 23.23
CA LEU A 36 5.62 6.50 24.23
C LEU A 36 4.65 6.65 25.39
N LYS A 37 3.34 6.74 25.11
CA LYS A 37 2.30 6.81 26.16
C LYS A 37 2.19 5.51 26.95
N LEU A 38 2.34 4.36 26.29
CA LEU A 38 2.19 3.04 26.91
C LEU A 38 3.40 2.68 27.79
N LEU A 39 4.61 2.96 27.33
CA LEU A 39 5.85 2.45 27.92
C LEU A 39 6.72 3.53 28.59
N GLY A 40 6.44 4.81 28.35
CA GLY A 40 7.29 5.93 28.78
C GLY A 40 8.57 6.07 27.96
N ASP A 41 8.80 5.20 26.98
CA ASP A 41 9.98 5.14 26.13
C ASP A 41 9.61 5.27 24.64
N LYS A 42 10.51 5.87 23.85
CA LYS A 42 10.38 5.88 22.41
C LYS A 42 10.73 4.51 21.83
N VAL A 43 9.80 3.92 21.10
CA VAL A 43 10.01 2.66 20.36
C VAL A 43 9.97 2.98 18.89
N LYS A 44 11.05 2.70 18.18
CA LYS A 44 11.11 2.85 16.73
C LYS A 44 10.47 1.64 16.06
N ILE A 45 9.61 1.91 15.07
CA ILE A 45 8.98 0.86 14.30
C ILE A 45 9.55 0.78 12.86
N TYR A 46 9.49 -0.40 12.26
CA TYR A 46 9.99 -0.69 10.93
C TYR A 46 8.89 -1.37 10.10
N PRO A 47 8.22 -0.66 9.18
CA PRO A 47 7.13 -1.22 8.40
C PRO A 47 7.62 -2.16 7.29
N SER A 48 6.72 -3.04 6.82
CA SER A 48 6.93 -3.87 5.64
C SER A 48 7.09 -3.04 4.36
N GLY A 49 6.45 -1.89 4.32
CA GLY A 49 6.52 -0.91 3.23
C GLY A 49 5.84 0.38 3.63
N ARG A 50 6.21 1.46 2.96
CA ARG A 50 5.58 2.76 3.16
C ARG A 50 4.36 2.86 2.25
N THR A 51 3.28 3.44 2.76
CA THR A 51 2.14 3.86 1.95
C THR A 51 2.21 5.37 1.72
N ASP A 52 1.71 5.81 0.56
CA ASP A 52 1.65 7.23 0.20
C ASP A 52 0.53 7.94 0.98
N LYS A 53 0.45 9.28 0.83
CA LYS A 53 -0.64 10.10 1.33
C LYS A 53 -2.01 9.52 0.93
N GLU A 54 -2.96 9.49 1.86
CA GLU A 54 -4.34 9.02 1.70
C GLU A 54 -4.47 7.50 1.46
N VAL A 55 -3.39 6.74 1.39
CA VAL A 55 -3.43 5.30 1.15
C VAL A 55 -3.75 4.56 2.45
N HIS A 56 -4.69 3.61 2.36
CA HIS A 56 -5.15 2.80 3.48
C HIS A 56 -4.35 1.49 3.62
N ALA A 57 -4.56 0.80 4.73
CA ALA A 57 -4.16 -0.59 4.89
C ALA A 57 -5.14 -1.34 5.77
N VAL A 58 -5.36 -2.63 5.47
CA VAL A 58 -6.01 -3.60 6.37
C VAL A 58 -5.01 -4.64 6.88
N GLY A 59 -3.81 -4.73 6.29
CA GLY A 59 -2.80 -5.73 6.63
C GLY A 59 -1.37 -5.20 6.56
N GLN A 60 -1.11 -3.97 7.02
CA GLN A 60 0.26 -3.48 7.17
C GLN A 60 0.96 -4.20 8.32
N VAL A 61 2.21 -4.62 8.10
CA VAL A 61 3.03 -5.25 9.13
C VAL A 61 4.20 -4.33 9.49
N PHE A 62 4.45 -4.19 10.78
CA PHE A 62 5.66 -3.54 11.28
C PHE A 62 6.31 -4.37 12.40
N HIS A 63 7.64 -4.30 12.52
CA HIS A 63 8.36 -4.88 13.64
C HIS A 63 9.04 -3.81 14.50
N PHE A 64 9.36 -4.19 15.73
CA PHE A 64 10.07 -3.34 16.70
C PHE A 64 10.73 -4.19 17.77
N ASP A 65 11.69 -3.59 18.47
CA ASP A 65 12.40 -4.21 19.58
C ASP A 65 12.03 -3.53 20.90
N LEU A 66 11.88 -4.31 21.97
CA LEU A 66 11.64 -3.81 23.33
C LEU A 66 12.82 -4.10 24.24
N LYS A 67 13.02 -3.28 25.28
CA LYS A 67 14.04 -3.50 26.33
C LYS A 67 13.71 -4.69 27.23
N LYS A 68 12.41 -4.96 27.44
CA LYS A 68 11.89 -6.04 28.29
C LYS A 68 10.85 -6.83 27.54
N GLU A 69 10.69 -8.09 27.90
CA GLU A 69 9.64 -8.92 27.36
C GLU A 69 8.26 -8.50 27.91
N ILE A 70 7.30 -8.37 27.01
CA ILE A 70 5.89 -8.03 27.32
C ILE A 70 5.03 -9.02 26.56
N PRO A 71 3.99 -9.61 27.19
CA PRO A 71 3.06 -10.48 26.49
C PRO A 71 2.45 -9.79 25.26
N PRO A 72 2.41 -10.44 24.07
CA PRO A 72 1.92 -9.83 22.84
C PRO A 72 0.51 -9.25 22.96
N LEU A 73 -0.38 -9.90 23.68
CA LEU A 73 -1.73 -9.40 23.94
C LEU A 73 -1.73 -8.10 24.76
N GLY A 74 -0.76 -7.95 25.68
CA GLY A 74 -0.57 -6.72 26.44
C GLY A 74 -0.14 -5.55 25.56
N ILE A 75 0.76 -5.81 24.61
CA ILE A 75 1.19 -4.81 23.60
C ILE A 75 0.01 -4.41 22.72
N LEU A 76 -0.73 -5.38 22.17
CA LEU A 76 -1.90 -5.14 21.31
C LEU A 76 -2.95 -4.28 22.02
N LYS A 77 -3.37 -4.68 23.20
CA LYS A 77 -4.38 -3.93 23.97
C LYS A 77 -3.87 -2.55 24.39
N GLY A 78 -2.61 -2.48 24.82
CA GLY A 78 -2.00 -1.23 25.23
C GLY A 78 -1.87 -0.21 24.09
N LEU A 79 -1.43 -0.64 22.91
CA LEU A 79 -1.36 0.25 21.76
C LEU A 79 -2.76 0.75 21.36
N ASN A 80 -3.74 -0.14 21.26
CA ASN A 80 -5.10 0.23 20.86
C ASN A 80 -5.80 1.16 21.87
N ALA A 81 -5.36 1.19 23.13
CA ALA A 81 -5.87 2.15 24.11
C ALA A 81 -5.40 3.59 23.87
N TYR A 82 -4.29 3.79 23.16
CA TYR A 82 -3.70 5.10 22.89
C TYR A 82 -3.72 5.54 21.44
N LEU A 83 -3.98 4.60 20.52
CA LEU A 83 -4.09 4.91 19.10
C LEU A 83 -5.38 5.69 18.78
N PRO A 84 -5.34 6.61 17.81
CA PRO A 84 -6.56 7.24 17.30
C PRO A 84 -7.45 6.21 16.60
N GLN A 85 -8.76 6.47 16.56
CA GLN A 85 -9.76 5.55 16.00
C GLN A 85 -9.45 5.13 14.53
N ALA A 86 -8.73 5.94 13.80
CA ALA A 86 -8.33 5.65 12.42
C ALA A 86 -7.23 4.59 12.30
N ILE A 87 -6.60 4.15 13.39
CA ILE A 87 -5.50 3.18 13.39
C ILE A 87 -5.76 2.11 14.45
N ALA A 88 -5.65 0.84 14.07
CA ALA A 88 -5.80 -0.28 15.00
C ALA A 88 -4.70 -1.32 14.78
N VAL A 89 -4.15 -1.85 15.86
CA VAL A 89 -3.33 -3.07 15.87
C VAL A 89 -4.27 -4.26 15.94
N LEU A 90 -4.19 -5.16 14.95
CA LEU A 90 -5.07 -6.31 14.80
C LEU A 90 -4.46 -7.59 15.37
N ASP A 91 -3.14 -7.72 15.28
CA ASP A 91 -2.38 -8.86 15.80
C ASP A 91 -1.00 -8.39 16.26
N CYS A 92 -0.43 -9.11 17.23
CA CYS A 92 0.93 -8.91 17.70
C CYS A 92 1.52 -10.26 18.09
N LYS A 93 2.74 -10.54 17.66
CA LYS A 93 3.44 -11.79 18.01
C LYS A 93 4.93 -11.54 18.27
N ARG A 94 5.51 -12.39 19.13
CA ARG A 94 6.96 -12.52 19.26
C ARG A 94 7.47 -13.18 17.98
N VAL A 95 8.58 -12.64 17.42
CA VAL A 95 9.22 -13.16 16.21
C VAL A 95 10.70 -13.40 16.45
N ALA A 96 11.37 -14.09 15.53
CA ALA A 96 12.81 -14.29 15.55
C ALA A 96 13.55 -12.95 15.64
N ASP A 97 14.70 -12.93 16.34
CA ASP A 97 15.44 -11.68 16.61
C ASP A 97 16.03 -11.03 15.35
N ASP A 98 16.17 -11.78 14.26
CA ASP A 98 16.61 -11.34 12.94
C ASP A 98 15.45 -11.05 11.97
N PHE A 99 14.18 -11.31 12.38
CA PHE A 99 13.01 -10.99 11.56
C PHE A 99 13.01 -9.52 11.13
N HIS A 100 12.77 -9.29 9.85
CA HIS A 100 12.64 -7.93 9.34
C HIS A 100 11.38 -7.78 8.48
N ALA A 101 10.40 -7.00 8.95
CA ALA A 101 9.09 -6.84 8.30
C ALA A 101 9.16 -6.48 6.81
N ARG A 102 10.20 -5.76 6.37
CA ARG A 102 10.37 -5.38 4.98
C ARG A 102 11.14 -6.42 4.15
N PHE A 103 12.26 -6.93 4.68
CA PHE A 103 13.18 -7.76 3.90
C PHE A 103 12.77 -9.22 3.83
N TRP A 104 11.98 -9.69 4.80
CA TRP A 104 11.43 -11.03 4.84
C TRP A 104 10.08 -11.15 4.12
N ALA A 105 9.46 -10.03 3.75
CA ALA A 105 8.23 -10.04 2.97
C ALA A 105 8.51 -10.60 1.57
N VAL A 106 7.79 -11.66 1.21
CA VAL A 106 7.90 -12.33 -0.10
C VAL A 106 6.84 -11.86 -1.08
N ARG A 107 5.68 -11.43 -0.56
CA ARG A 107 4.53 -11.04 -1.38
C ARG A 107 3.73 -9.93 -0.71
N LYS A 108 3.15 -9.05 -1.52
CA LYS A 108 2.22 -8.00 -1.09
C LYS A 108 1.01 -7.98 -1.99
N GLU A 109 -0.15 -7.89 -1.37
CA GLU A 109 -1.41 -7.66 -2.07
C GLU A 109 -1.88 -6.24 -1.84
N TYR A 110 -2.19 -5.55 -2.94
CA TYR A 110 -2.85 -4.26 -2.94
C TYR A 110 -4.18 -4.34 -3.68
N ARG A 111 -5.15 -3.59 -3.20
CA ARG A 111 -6.42 -3.40 -3.90
C ARG A 111 -6.67 -1.93 -4.14
N TYR A 112 -7.20 -1.63 -5.31
CA TYR A 112 -7.62 -0.27 -5.65
C TYR A 112 -9.10 -0.30 -6.05
N SER A 113 -9.95 0.43 -5.32
CA SER A 113 -11.39 0.44 -5.54
C SER A 113 -11.83 1.71 -6.27
N ILE A 114 -12.75 1.55 -7.24
CA ILE A 114 -13.39 2.66 -7.97
C ILE A 114 -14.90 2.45 -7.87
N ASN A 115 -15.63 3.47 -7.42
CA ASN A 115 -17.08 3.49 -7.48
C ASN A 115 -17.53 3.89 -8.91
N THR A 116 -18.38 3.07 -9.54
CA THR A 116 -18.86 3.28 -10.91
C THR A 116 -20.33 3.59 -11.01
N LYS A 117 -21.09 3.40 -9.93
CA LYS A 117 -22.57 3.53 -9.93
C LYS A 117 -23.01 4.98 -9.75
N GLU A 118 -22.61 5.59 -8.64
CA GLU A 118 -23.03 6.95 -8.30
C GLU A 118 -22.00 7.67 -7.43
N ARG A 119 -22.03 8.98 -7.41
CA ARG A 119 -21.21 9.76 -6.51
C ARG A 119 -21.73 9.64 -5.09
N ASN A 120 -20.98 8.99 -4.20
CA ASN A 120 -21.34 8.81 -2.80
C ASN A 120 -20.28 9.41 -1.85
N PRO A 121 -20.59 10.54 -1.16
CA PRO A 121 -19.67 11.20 -0.24
C PRO A 121 -19.20 10.30 0.91
N LEU A 122 -20.05 9.38 1.39
CA LEU A 122 -19.73 8.50 2.52
C LEU A 122 -18.67 7.44 2.19
N THR A 123 -18.56 7.05 0.92
CA THR A 123 -17.57 6.06 0.46
C THR A 123 -16.45 6.67 -0.37
N ALA A 124 -16.52 7.96 -0.69
CA ALA A 124 -15.57 8.65 -1.57
C ALA A 124 -14.12 8.60 -1.05
N ARG A 125 -13.94 8.53 0.29
CA ARG A 125 -12.62 8.42 0.92
C ARG A 125 -11.97 7.03 0.78
N TYR A 126 -12.71 6.02 0.29
CA TYR A 126 -12.21 4.66 0.07
C TYR A 126 -12.35 4.19 -1.38
N SER A 127 -13.16 4.87 -2.18
CA SER A 127 -13.51 4.47 -3.54
C SER A 127 -13.89 5.71 -4.34
N PRO A 128 -12.94 6.37 -5.03
CA PRO A 128 -13.23 7.54 -5.85
C PRO A 128 -14.18 7.17 -6.97
N TYR A 129 -15.09 8.07 -7.28
CA TYR A 129 -16.10 7.86 -8.32
C TYR A 129 -15.53 8.10 -9.72
N ARG A 130 -15.84 7.17 -10.65
CA ARG A 130 -15.61 7.30 -12.09
C ARG A 130 -16.73 6.65 -12.88
N TYR A 131 -17.28 7.38 -13.83
CA TYR A 131 -18.31 6.91 -14.75
C TYR A 131 -17.70 6.62 -16.14
N GLY A 132 -18.37 5.73 -16.90
CA GLY A 132 -18.03 5.47 -18.30
C GLY A 132 -16.78 4.63 -18.52
N LEU A 133 -16.37 3.85 -17.53
CA LEU A 133 -15.26 2.91 -17.66
C LEU A 133 -15.68 1.66 -18.42
N ASP A 134 -14.85 1.20 -19.35
CA ASP A 134 -14.97 -0.08 -20.04
C ASP A 134 -14.10 -1.14 -19.34
N PRO A 135 -14.69 -2.07 -18.57
CA PRO A 135 -13.92 -3.08 -17.85
C PRO A 135 -13.21 -4.07 -18.78
N ILE A 136 -13.69 -4.28 -20.01
CA ILE A 136 -13.08 -5.22 -20.96
C ILE A 136 -11.72 -4.69 -21.39
N LEU A 137 -11.66 -3.43 -21.84
CA LEU A 137 -10.42 -2.78 -22.21
C LEU A 137 -9.41 -2.74 -21.06
N MET A 138 -9.90 -2.50 -19.84
CA MET A 138 -9.07 -2.46 -18.62
C MET A 138 -8.50 -3.85 -18.30
N LYS A 139 -9.30 -4.93 -18.42
CA LYS A 139 -8.84 -6.32 -18.22
C LYS A 139 -7.78 -6.73 -19.24
N GLU A 140 -7.99 -6.38 -20.51
CA GLU A 140 -6.97 -6.64 -21.55
C GLU A 140 -5.64 -5.93 -21.25
N ALA A 141 -5.70 -4.66 -20.84
CA ALA A 141 -4.51 -3.89 -20.51
C ALA A 141 -3.77 -4.43 -19.27
N LEU A 142 -4.50 -4.95 -18.26
CA LEU A 142 -3.92 -5.55 -17.07
C LEU A 142 -3.01 -6.74 -17.36
N THR A 143 -3.29 -7.53 -18.42
CA THR A 143 -2.46 -8.68 -18.78
C THR A 143 -1.02 -8.30 -19.13
N LEU A 144 -0.80 -7.09 -19.64
CA LEU A 144 0.52 -6.57 -19.99
C LEU A 144 1.39 -6.24 -18.76
N LEU A 145 0.78 -6.08 -17.58
CA LEU A 145 1.49 -5.75 -16.34
C LEU A 145 1.93 -6.98 -15.54
N VAL A 146 1.45 -8.18 -15.92
CA VAL A 146 1.79 -9.43 -15.23
C VAL A 146 3.15 -9.92 -15.72
N GLY A 147 4.00 -10.31 -14.78
CA GLY A 147 5.33 -10.81 -15.09
C GLY A 147 6.44 -10.05 -14.37
N CYS A 148 7.67 -10.30 -14.80
CA CYS A 148 8.87 -9.65 -14.29
C CYS A 148 9.28 -8.53 -15.24
N HIS A 149 9.08 -7.28 -14.85
CA HIS A 149 9.33 -6.10 -15.69
C HIS A 149 10.15 -5.05 -14.96
N ASP A 150 10.75 -4.14 -15.72
CA ASP A 150 11.36 -2.93 -15.17
C ASP A 150 10.31 -1.81 -15.06
N PHE A 151 9.70 -1.68 -13.91
CA PHE A 151 8.66 -0.68 -13.63
C PHE A 151 9.19 0.75 -13.38
N LYS A 152 10.42 1.06 -13.79
CA LYS A 152 10.99 2.41 -13.64
C LYS A 152 10.08 3.49 -14.23
N GLY A 153 9.47 3.24 -15.39
CA GLY A 153 8.55 4.16 -16.05
C GLY A 153 7.26 4.44 -15.27
N PHE A 154 6.82 3.49 -14.42
CA PHE A 154 5.68 3.65 -13.52
C PHE A 154 6.06 4.15 -12.12
N ALA A 155 7.33 4.40 -11.84
CA ALA A 155 7.79 4.83 -10.54
C ALA A 155 7.79 6.35 -10.39
N SER A 156 7.84 6.82 -9.15
CA SER A 156 8.10 8.23 -8.85
C SER A 156 9.49 8.62 -9.37
N ALA A 157 9.62 9.79 -9.98
CA ALA A 157 10.92 10.34 -10.38
C ALA A 157 11.91 10.51 -9.21
N SER A 158 11.43 10.57 -7.97
CA SER A 158 12.25 10.68 -6.74
C SER A 158 12.69 9.34 -6.16
N ILE A 159 12.70 8.26 -6.95
CA ILE A 159 13.19 6.96 -6.48
C ILE A 159 14.73 7.00 -6.29
N ASP A 160 15.22 6.35 -5.23
CA ASP A 160 16.65 6.17 -5.02
C ASP A 160 17.23 5.34 -6.18
N PRO A 161 18.18 5.87 -6.97
CA PRO A 161 18.72 5.20 -8.15
C PRO A 161 19.44 3.88 -7.84
N ARG A 162 19.82 3.66 -6.58
CA ARG A 162 20.47 2.41 -6.13
C ARG A 162 19.49 1.25 -5.95
N LYS A 163 18.16 1.52 -5.94
CA LYS A 163 17.14 0.50 -5.75
C LYS A 163 16.75 -0.13 -7.07
N SER A 164 16.67 -1.47 -7.08
CA SER A 164 16.13 -2.20 -8.23
C SER A 164 14.71 -1.76 -8.55
N THR A 165 14.47 -1.40 -9.81
CA THR A 165 13.16 -1.08 -10.37
C THR A 165 12.48 -2.28 -11.01
N ILE A 166 13.20 -3.41 -11.11
CA ILE A 166 12.66 -4.68 -11.57
C ILE A 166 11.78 -5.25 -10.46
N LYS A 167 10.53 -5.56 -10.79
CA LYS A 167 9.54 -6.16 -9.90
C LYS A 167 8.80 -7.27 -10.64
N THR A 168 8.28 -8.23 -9.86
CA THR A 168 7.40 -9.27 -10.38
C THR A 168 5.99 -9.02 -9.88
N ILE A 169 5.05 -8.85 -10.80
CA ILE A 169 3.63 -8.86 -10.53
C ILE A 169 3.13 -10.27 -10.87
N GLU A 170 2.74 -11.03 -9.86
CA GLU A 170 2.26 -12.41 -9.99
C GLU A 170 0.80 -12.46 -10.43
N CYS A 171 0.03 -11.45 -10.03
CA CYS A 171 -1.39 -11.32 -10.35
C CYS A 171 -1.76 -9.85 -10.52
N ALA A 172 -2.44 -9.54 -11.62
CA ALA A 172 -3.13 -8.28 -11.83
C ALA A 172 -4.51 -8.58 -12.42
N GLU A 173 -5.56 -8.33 -11.66
CA GLU A 173 -6.93 -8.63 -12.08
C GLU A 173 -7.88 -7.49 -11.75
N LEU A 174 -9.01 -7.43 -12.47
CA LEU A 174 -10.11 -6.52 -12.26
C LEU A 174 -11.34 -7.30 -11.85
N LEU A 175 -11.76 -7.13 -10.60
CA LEU A 175 -12.97 -7.71 -10.04
C LEU A 175 -14.12 -6.72 -10.20
N GLU A 176 -15.27 -7.22 -10.63
CA GLU A 176 -16.49 -6.44 -10.73
C GLU A 176 -17.39 -6.78 -9.54
N GLU A 177 -17.60 -5.82 -8.68
CA GLU A 177 -18.51 -5.89 -7.54
C GLU A 177 -19.70 -4.97 -7.82
N GLU A 178 -20.81 -5.15 -7.09
CA GLU A 178 -21.98 -4.29 -7.30
C GLU A 178 -21.62 -2.81 -7.14
N GLY A 179 -21.63 -2.07 -8.25
CA GLY A 179 -21.34 -0.64 -8.29
C GLY A 179 -19.86 -0.27 -8.10
N LYS A 180 -18.94 -1.24 -8.14
CA LYS A 180 -17.50 -1.01 -7.97
C LYS A 180 -16.66 -1.84 -8.94
N LEU A 181 -15.52 -1.28 -9.32
CA LEU A 181 -14.41 -1.99 -9.94
C LEU A 181 -13.26 -2.04 -8.94
N VAL A 182 -12.72 -3.24 -8.69
CA VAL A 182 -11.63 -3.45 -7.74
C VAL A 182 -10.44 -4.07 -8.48
N PHE A 183 -9.38 -3.29 -8.67
CA PHE A 183 -8.10 -3.82 -9.11
C PHE A 183 -7.42 -4.54 -7.96
N ARG A 184 -6.93 -5.73 -8.21
CA ARG A 184 -6.11 -6.52 -7.30
C ARG A 184 -4.73 -6.75 -7.90
N PHE A 185 -3.69 -6.38 -7.17
CA PHE A 185 -2.30 -6.59 -7.56
C PHE A 185 -1.60 -7.41 -6.49
N ILE A 186 -0.93 -8.50 -6.91
CA ILE A 186 -0.05 -9.30 -6.05
C ILE A 186 1.33 -9.32 -6.69
N GLY A 187 2.37 -9.09 -5.89
CA GLY A 187 3.74 -9.11 -6.37
C GLY A 187 4.76 -9.09 -5.24
N ASN A 188 6.05 -9.24 -5.60
CA ASN A 188 7.15 -9.28 -4.65
C ASN A 188 7.48 -7.92 -4.00
N GLY A 189 6.81 -6.87 -4.44
CA GLY A 189 6.94 -5.50 -3.94
C GLY A 189 6.63 -4.50 -5.04
N PHE A 190 6.38 -3.25 -4.63
CA PHE A 190 5.99 -2.17 -5.52
C PHE A 190 6.84 -0.94 -5.26
N LEU A 191 7.08 -0.16 -6.31
CA LEU A 191 7.79 1.11 -6.25
C LEU A 191 6.85 2.23 -5.78
N LYS A 192 7.42 3.33 -5.32
CA LYS A 192 6.64 4.51 -4.96
C LYS A 192 5.81 4.98 -6.16
N TYR A 193 4.51 5.16 -5.96
CA TYR A 193 3.49 5.51 -6.96
C TYR A 193 3.20 4.46 -8.03
N GLN A 194 3.89 3.32 -8.10
CA GLN A 194 3.73 2.34 -9.18
C GLN A 194 2.26 1.94 -9.40
N ILE A 195 1.58 1.43 -8.38
CA ILE A 195 0.18 0.99 -8.52
C ILE A 195 -0.72 2.14 -8.93
N ARG A 196 -0.59 3.31 -8.32
CA ARG A 196 -1.42 4.48 -8.63
C ARG A 196 -1.23 4.98 -10.05
N ARG A 197 -0.03 4.87 -10.62
CA ARG A 197 0.25 5.22 -12.02
C ARG A 197 -0.29 4.17 -12.98
N MET A 198 -0.14 2.88 -12.66
CA MET A 198 -0.75 1.81 -13.43
C MET A 198 -2.28 1.96 -13.46
N VAL A 199 -2.91 2.12 -12.30
CA VAL A 199 -4.37 2.32 -12.23
C VAL A 199 -4.80 3.62 -12.91
N GLY A 200 -4.04 4.71 -12.78
CA GLY A 200 -4.33 5.96 -13.46
C GLY A 200 -4.38 5.79 -14.98
N LEU A 201 -3.40 5.07 -15.55
CA LEU A 201 -3.40 4.75 -16.99
C LEU A 201 -4.54 3.80 -17.37
N LEU A 202 -4.81 2.76 -16.56
CA LEU A 202 -5.91 1.83 -16.80
C LEU A 202 -7.28 2.56 -16.80
N ILE A 203 -7.47 3.57 -15.96
CA ILE A 203 -8.66 4.43 -15.99
C ILE A 203 -8.78 5.16 -17.33
N GLU A 204 -7.70 5.75 -17.84
CA GLU A 204 -7.73 6.46 -19.12
C GLU A 204 -7.95 5.51 -20.31
N ILE A 205 -7.44 4.27 -20.23
CA ILE A 205 -7.72 3.21 -21.22
C ILE A 205 -9.21 2.83 -21.15
N GLY A 206 -9.75 2.61 -19.95
CA GLY A 206 -11.18 2.32 -19.77
C GLY A 206 -12.11 3.46 -20.24
N LEU A 207 -11.65 4.70 -20.22
CA LEU A 207 -12.34 5.87 -20.80
C LEU A 207 -12.09 6.02 -22.30
N GLN A 208 -11.35 5.12 -22.94
CA GLN A 208 -10.96 5.16 -24.36
C GLN A 208 -10.17 6.42 -24.77
N ARG A 209 -9.45 7.02 -23.80
CA ARG A 209 -8.61 8.20 -24.01
C ARG A 209 -7.15 7.84 -24.28
N GLU A 210 -6.73 6.65 -23.86
CA GLU A 210 -5.41 6.10 -24.10
C GLU A 210 -5.54 4.66 -24.59
N LYS A 211 -4.48 4.17 -25.25
CA LYS A 211 -4.38 2.80 -25.76
C LYS A 211 -3.54 1.93 -24.83
N LYS A 212 -3.82 0.62 -24.80
CA LYS A 212 -3.06 -0.33 -23.94
C LYS A 212 -1.59 -0.44 -24.31
N GLU A 213 -1.23 -0.17 -25.57
CA GLU A 213 0.15 -0.18 -26.07
C GLU A 213 1.05 0.85 -25.37
N LEU A 214 0.47 1.90 -24.76
CA LEU A 214 1.21 2.86 -23.94
C LEU A 214 1.86 2.19 -22.72
N ILE A 215 1.33 1.08 -22.21
CA ILE A 215 1.96 0.30 -21.12
C ILE A 215 3.34 -0.20 -21.57
N THR A 216 3.41 -0.87 -22.74
CA THR A 216 4.66 -1.38 -23.30
C THR A 216 5.65 -0.25 -23.61
N GLU A 217 5.15 0.86 -24.15
CA GLU A 217 5.98 2.03 -24.43
C GLU A 217 6.62 2.62 -23.15
N ILE A 218 5.86 2.70 -22.05
CA ILE A 218 6.37 3.15 -20.75
C ILE A 218 7.45 2.22 -20.22
N GLU A 219 7.26 0.89 -20.34
CA GLU A 219 8.23 -0.11 -19.90
C GLU A 219 9.53 -0.05 -20.72
N GLU A 220 9.43 0.05 -22.06
CA GLU A 220 10.56 0.14 -22.95
C GLU A 220 11.38 1.42 -22.75
N LYS A 221 10.70 2.56 -22.71
CA LYS A 221 11.35 3.88 -22.57
C LYS A 221 11.80 4.19 -21.14
N LYS A 222 11.23 3.52 -20.14
CA LYS A 222 11.53 3.71 -18.71
C LYS A 222 11.44 5.17 -18.25
N ASP A 223 10.65 5.97 -18.93
CA ASP A 223 10.46 7.40 -18.64
C ASP A 223 9.20 7.64 -17.80
N PRO A 224 9.34 8.07 -16.52
CA PRO A 224 8.20 8.35 -15.65
C PRO A 224 7.28 9.48 -16.14
N LYS A 225 7.71 10.28 -17.13
CA LYS A 225 6.87 11.33 -17.70
C LYS A 225 5.75 10.77 -18.58
N LEU A 226 5.93 9.59 -19.17
CA LEU A 226 4.90 8.93 -19.95
C LEU A 226 3.76 8.40 -19.08
N SER A 227 4.04 7.96 -17.87
CA SER A 227 3.03 7.49 -16.90
C SER A 227 2.48 8.64 -16.05
N ARG A 228 2.01 9.70 -16.71
CA ARG A 228 1.57 10.96 -16.07
C ARG A 228 0.28 10.85 -15.24
N TYR A 229 -0.53 9.85 -15.51
CA TYR A 229 -1.80 9.62 -14.84
C TYR A 229 -1.58 8.97 -13.47
N VAL A 230 -2.03 9.63 -12.42
CA VAL A 230 -1.87 9.14 -11.04
C VAL A 230 -3.23 9.05 -10.37
N ALA A 231 -3.68 7.83 -10.11
CA ALA A 231 -4.94 7.62 -9.41
C ALA A 231 -4.88 8.17 -7.96
N PRO A 232 -5.99 8.71 -7.40
CA PRO A 232 -6.07 9.18 -6.03
C PRO A 232 -5.58 8.15 -5.00
N GLY A 233 -4.93 8.60 -3.91
CA GLY A 233 -4.43 7.70 -2.86
C GLY A 233 -5.55 6.94 -2.16
N CYS A 234 -6.68 7.60 -1.95
CA CYS A 234 -7.84 7.11 -1.20
C CYS A 234 -8.52 5.86 -1.79
N GLY A 235 -8.28 5.52 -3.06
CA GLY A 235 -8.75 4.25 -3.61
C GLY A 235 -7.84 3.06 -3.30
N LEU A 236 -6.60 3.30 -2.86
CA LEU A 236 -5.58 2.27 -2.69
C LEU A 236 -5.51 1.78 -1.24
N CYS A 237 -5.44 0.47 -1.08
CA CYS A 237 -5.29 -0.20 0.21
C CYS A 237 -4.23 -1.31 0.14
N LEU A 238 -3.27 -1.30 1.06
CA LEU A 238 -2.39 -2.44 1.33
C LEU A 238 -3.21 -3.51 2.06
N TYR A 239 -3.52 -4.60 1.34
CA TYR A 239 -4.46 -5.60 1.81
C TYR A 239 -3.79 -6.68 2.65
N ARG A 240 -2.61 -7.19 2.19
CA ARG A 240 -1.88 -8.25 2.87
C ARG A 240 -0.37 -8.19 2.57
N VAL A 241 0.41 -8.66 3.52
CA VAL A 241 1.85 -8.92 3.38
C VAL A 241 2.12 -10.36 3.79
N ASP A 242 2.68 -11.16 2.89
CA ASP A 242 3.04 -12.54 3.15
C ASP A 242 4.54 -12.65 3.43
N TYR A 243 4.88 -13.54 4.35
CA TYR A 243 6.23 -13.91 4.74
C TYR A 243 6.46 -15.37 4.40
N LYS A 244 7.74 -15.78 4.27
CA LYS A 244 8.04 -17.21 4.19
C LYS A 244 7.52 -17.86 5.47
N GLU A 245 6.84 -18.96 5.32
CA GLU A 245 6.53 -19.86 6.43
C GLU A 245 7.85 -20.47 6.89
N ASP A 246 8.09 -20.48 8.21
CA ASP A 246 9.23 -21.16 8.83
C ASP A 246 9.04 -22.69 8.77
#